data_bb62becc5154d78647ecea6b4df91e9e
#
_entry.id   bb62becc5154d78647ecea6b4df91e9e
#
_cell.length_a   1.000
_cell.length_b   1.000
_cell.length_c   1.000
_cell.angle_alpha   90.00
_cell.angle_beta   90.00
_cell.angle_gamma   90.00
#
_symmetry.space_group_name_H-M   'P 1'
#
loop_
_entity.id
_entity.type
_entity.pdbx_description
1 polymer ?
#
loop_
_entity_poly.entity_id
_entity_poly.type
_entity_poly.pdbx_seq_one_letter_code
_entity_poly.pdbx_strand_id
1 'polypeptide(L)'
;MDNFPNKTYKVIYADPPWYFKSRSEKGEGRNPNQHYDCMELKDIMNLPVKDIADDNCILLMWAIDPMLDKALQVINAWGFQYKTVGFTWAKTNRTNLGFFTGLGYWTRANQEMCLLATKGRPKRKAKDVAQLVVEPRQEHSKKPLLHKKIEKLVDGPYIELFARKKPFPNWDYWGNEV
;
A
#
# COMPACT_ATOMS: atom_id res chain seq x y z
N MET A 1 16.52 -2.54 -10.93
CA MET A 1 15.84 -1.53 -10.09
C MET A 1 16.81 -0.38 -9.93
N ASP A 2 16.46 0.77 -10.43
CA ASP A 2 17.29 1.97 -10.34
C ASP A 2 17.50 2.35 -8.87
N ASN A 3 18.57 3.09 -8.60
CA ASN A 3 19.06 3.40 -7.26
C ASN A 3 17.93 3.74 -6.28
N PHE A 4 17.89 2.98 -5.17
CA PHE A 4 17.01 3.30 -4.05
C PHE A 4 17.31 4.73 -3.55
N PRO A 5 16.31 5.54 -3.18
CA PRO A 5 16.52 6.95 -2.85
C PRO A 5 17.55 7.15 -1.72
N ASN A 6 18.39 8.18 -1.86
CA ASN A 6 19.35 8.58 -0.83
C ASN A 6 18.89 9.87 -0.13
N LYS A 7 17.71 9.81 0.50
CA LYS A 7 17.07 10.91 1.22
C LYS A 7 16.16 10.32 2.29
N THR A 8 15.95 11.00 3.40
CA THR A 8 15.04 10.54 4.45
C THR A 8 13.64 11.13 4.31
N TYR A 9 12.63 10.35 4.69
CA TYR A 9 11.23 10.69 4.55
C TYR A 9 10.48 10.53 5.88
N LYS A 10 9.55 11.45 6.14
CA LYS A 10 8.62 11.36 7.27
C LYS A 10 7.39 10.53 6.96
N VAL A 11 7.12 10.30 5.68
CA VAL A 11 5.99 9.49 5.21
C VAL A 11 6.46 8.59 4.08
N ILE A 12 6.26 7.30 4.28
CA ILE A 12 6.47 6.25 3.27
C ILE A 12 5.12 5.62 2.97
N TYR A 13 4.70 5.69 1.70
CA TYR A 13 3.49 5.07 1.20
C TYR A 13 3.88 3.95 0.24
N ALA A 14 3.35 2.74 0.42
CA ALA A 14 3.82 1.57 -0.31
C ALA A 14 2.67 0.65 -0.75
N ASP A 15 2.74 0.16 -1.97
CA ASP A 15 1.88 -0.91 -2.51
C ASP A 15 2.75 -2.06 -3.02
N PRO A 16 3.31 -2.90 -2.13
CA PRO A 16 4.22 -3.96 -2.53
C PRO A 16 3.57 -4.94 -3.52
N PRO A 17 4.29 -5.40 -4.54
CA PRO A 17 3.79 -6.35 -5.53
C PRO A 17 3.81 -7.76 -4.95
N TRP A 18 2.86 -8.06 -4.05
CA TRP A 18 2.77 -9.32 -3.34
C TRP A 18 2.71 -10.52 -4.28
N TYR A 19 3.66 -11.43 -4.15
CA TYR A 19 3.54 -12.74 -4.77
C TYR A 19 2.53 -13.57 -3.97
N PHE A 20 1.40 -13.88 -4.61
CA PHE A 20 0.33 -14.66 -4.01
C PHE A 20 -0.08 -15.80 -4.94
N LYS A 21 0.02 -17.03 -4.46
CA LYS A 21 -0.41 -18.23 -5.19
C LYS A 21 -1.89 -18.48 -4.91
N SER A 22 -2.71 -18.44 -5.96
CA SER A 22 -4.12 -18.81 -5.86
C SER A 22 -4.28 -20.31 -5.57
N ARG A 23 -5.29 -20.70 -4.81
CA ARG A 23 -5.58 -22.11 -4.52
C ARG A 23 -6.38 -22.84 -5.61
N SER A 24 -6.88 -22.13 -6.60
CA SER A 24 -7.65 -22.74 -7.70
C SER A 24 -7.12 -22.33 -9.05
N GLU A 25 -7.09 -23.25 -10.01
CA GLU A 25 -6.72 -22.98 -11.39
C GLU A 25 -7.56 -21.85 -12.03
N LYS A 26 -8.85 -21.78 -11.69
CA LYS A 26 -9.72 -20.68 -12.13
C LYS A 26 -9.36 -19.33 -11.50
N GLY A 27 -8.73 -19.33 -10.34
CA GLY A 27 -8.21 -18.13 -9.66
C GLY A 27 -6.86 -17.69 -10.24
N GLU A 28 -6.03 -18.62 -10.72
CA GLU A 28 -4.71 -18.31 -11.30
C GLU A 28 -4.81 -17.35 -12.49
N GLY A 29 -5.76 -17.54 -13.41
CA GLY A 29 -5.96 -16.66 -14.57
C GLY A 29 -6.38 -15.22 -14.22
N ARG A 30 -6.70 -14.93 -12.95
CA ARG A 30 -7.05 -13.59 -12.44
C ARG A 30 -6.07 -13.12 -11.38
N ASN A 31 -5.01 -13.88 -11.13
CA ASN A 31 -3.99 -13.57 -10.15
C ASN A 31 -3.11 -12.41 -10.65
N PRO A 32 -2.77 -11.43 -9.81
CA PRO A 32 -1.80 -10.37 -10.11
C PRO A 32 -0.48 -10.87 -10.71
N ASN A 33 -0.04 -12.07 -10.32
CA ASN A 33 1.19 -12.71 -10.82
C ASN A 33 1.28 -12.85 -12.36
N GLN A 34 0.14 -12.77 -13.07
CA GLN A 34 0.10 -12.82 -14.54
C GLN A 34 0.15 -11.43 -15.20
N HIS A 35 0.04 -10.37 -14.42
CA HIS A 35 -0.11 -9.02 -14.95
C HIS A 35 1.06 -8.09 -14.64
N TYR A 36 1.92 -8.44 -13.68
CA TYR A 36 3.14 -7.69 -13.33
C TYR A 36 4.12 -8.56 -12.54
N ASP A 37 5.38 -8.15 -12.54
CA ASP A 37 6.46 -8.83 -11.82
C ASP A 37 6.23 -8.73 -10.31
N CYS A 38 5.75 -9.82 -9.72
CA CYS A 38 5.62 -9.95 -8.26
C CYS A 38 7.00 -10.18 -7.64
N MET A 39 7.17 -9.67 -6.43
CA MET A 39 8.38 -9.89 -5.64
C MET A 39 8.16 -10.98 -4.59
N GLU A 40 9.18 -11.79 -4.37
CA GLU A 40 9.20 -12.70 -3.23
C GLU A 40 9.19 -11.92 -1.91
N LEU A 41 8.52 -12.48 -0.89
CA LEU A 41 8.43 -11.83 0.42
C LEU A 41 9.80 -11.42 0.98
N LYS A 42 10.80 -12.30 0.84
CA LYS A 42 12.17 -12.05 1.29
C LYS A 42 12.79 -10.81 0.63
N ASP A 43 12.55 -10.63 -0.66
CA ASP A 43 13.10 -9.49 -1.41
C ASP A 43 12.43 -8.19 -0.98
N ILE A 44 11.11 -8.20 -0.75
CA ILE A 44 10.40 -7.05 -0.19
C ILE A 44 10.94 -6.70 1.20
N MET A 45 11.12 -7.69 2.08
CA MET A 45 11.65 -7.49 3.43
C MET A 45 13.09 -6.93 3.44
N ASN A 46 13.90 -7.31 2.45
CA ASN A 46 15.31 -6.89 2.34
C ASN A 46 15.50 -5.49 1.74
N LEU A 47 14.45 -4.84 1.24
CA LEU A 47 14.59 -3.46 0.76
C LEU A 47 15.06 -2.55 1.90
N PRO A 48 15.99 -1.62 1.62
CA PRO A 48 16.61 -0.77 2.65
C PRO A 48 15.68 0.39 3.09
N VAL A 49 14.39 0.10 3.30
CA VAL A 49 13.37 1.09 3.65
C VAL A 49 13.67 1.79 4.97
N LYS A 50 14.27 1.06 5.92
CA LYS A 50 14.73 1.62 7.21
C LYS A 50 15.74 2.77 7.05
N ASP A 51 16.54 2.75 5.96
CA ASP A 51 17.61 3.72 5.73
C ASP A 51 17.07 5.04 5.16
N ILE A 52 15.90 5.01 4.55
CA ILE A 52 15.20 6.21 4.06
C ILE A 52 14.11 6.70 5.01
N ALA A 53 13.86 6.01 6.12
CA ALA A 53 12.87 6.41 7.12
C ALA A 53 13.48 7.38 8.12
N ASP A 54 12.90 8.59 8.24
CA ASP A 54 13.21 9.55 9.30
C ASP A 54 13.06 8.91 10.69
N ASP A 55 13.65 9.48 11.72
CA ASP A 55 13.51 9.03 13.10
C ASP A 55 12.06 9.02 13.60
N ASN A 56 11.24 9.90 13.04
CA ASN A 56 9.79 9.98 13.30
C ASN A 56 9.02 9.83 11.98
N CYS A 57 8.80 8.60 11.56
CA CYS A 57 8.25 8.27 10.26
C CYS A 57 6.93 7.48 10.36
N ILE A 58 6.02 7.74 9.43
CA ILE A 58 4.80 6.96 9.22
C ILE A 58 4.97 6.10 7.97
N LEU A 59 4.65 4.83 8.09
CA LEU A 59 4.47 3.90 6.98
C LEU A 59 2.98 3.66 6.76
N LEU A 60 2.54 3.84 5.53
CA LEU A 60 1.22 3.47 5.03
C LEU A 60 1.41 2.40 3.95
N MET A 61 0.99 1.17 4.21
CA MET A 61 1.28 0.04 3.33
C MET A 61 0.02 -0.75 2.99
N TRP A 62 -0.26 -0.88 1.69
CA TRP A 62 -1.34 -1.72 1.20
C TRP A 62 -1.06 -3.20 1.45
N ALA A 63 -2.08 -3.90 1.92
CA ALA A 63 -2.05 -5.33 2.12
C ALA A 63 -3.31 -5.98 1.53
N ILE A 64 -3.14 -7.16 0.98
CA ILE A 64 -4.27 -8.02 0.57
C ILE A 64 -4.61 -8.99 1.71
N ASP A 65 -5.88 -9.30 1.88
CA ASP A 65 -6.38 -10.09 3.02
C ASP A 65 -5.56 -11.38 3.30
N PRO A 66 -5.27 -12.25 2.30
CA PRO A 66 -4.55 -13.49 2.55
C PRO A 66 -3.05 -13.31 2.85
N MET A 67 -2.52 -12.08 2.72
CA MET A 67 -1.11 -11.75 2.97
C MET A 67 -0.93 -10.83 4.19
N LEU A 68 -1.96 -10.65 5.01
CA LEU A 68 -1.90 -9.75 6.16
C LEU A 68 -0.79 -10.11 7.15
N ASP A 69 -0.60 -11.40 7.44
CA ASP A 69 0.47 -11.89 8.29
C ASP A 69 1.87 -11.60 7.71
N LYS A 70 2.01 -11.65 6.39
CA LYS A 70 3.25 -11.32 5.67
C LYS A 70 3.49 -9.79 5.67
N ALA A 71 2.43 -9.02 5.47
CA ALA A 71 2.52 -7.57 5.55
C ALA A 71 3.04 -7.09 6.92
N LEU A 72 2.58 -7.71 8.00
CA LEU A 72 3.09 -7.41 9.35
C LEU A 72 4.57 -7.80 9.51
N GLN A 73 5.03 -8.88 8.88
CA GLN A 73 6.45 -9.25 8.87
C GLN A 73 7.29 -8.20 8.12
N VAL A 74 6.83 -7.71 6.97
CA VAL A 74 7.50 -6.64 6.21
C VAL A 74 7.58 -5.35 7.03
N ILE A 75 6.49 -4.94 7.68
CA ILE A 75 6.46 -3.77 8.57
C ILE A 75 7.57 -3.86 9.61
N ASN A 76 7.71 -5.01 10.28
CA ASN A 76 8.75 -5.23 11.28
C ASN A 76 10.16 -5.23 10.66
N ALA A 77 10.35 -5.89 9.50
CA ALA A 77 11.63 -5.94 8.81
C ALA A 77 12.13 -4.55 8.38
N TRP A 78 11.20 -3.66 8.02
CA TRP A 78 11.49 -2.26 7.67
C TRP A 78 11.70 -1.35 8.88
N GLY A 79 11.62 -1.89 10.11
CA GLY A 79 11.88 -1.16 11.36
C GLY A 79 10.69 -0.35 11.86
N PHE A 80 9.48 -0.67 11.44
CA PHE A 80 8.24 -0.02 11.89
C PHE A 80 7.46 -0.88 12.87
N GLN A 81 6.63 -0.24 13.66
CA GLN A 81 5.66 -0.87 14.55
C GLN A 81 4.24 -0.63 14.03
N TYR A 82 3.50 -1.69 13.72
CA TYR A 82 2.09 -1.61 13.37
C TYR A 82 1.26 -0.92 14.45
N LYS A 83 0.35 -0.04 14.06
CA LYS A 83 -0.55 0.68 14.96
C LYS A 83 -2.02 0.39 14.70
N THR A 84 -2.44 0.47 13.44
CA THR A 84 -3.84 0.33 13.06
C THR A 84 -3.99 0.19 11.54
N VAL A 85 -5.22 -0.04 11.08
CA VAL A 85 -5.59 0.19 9.68
C VAL A 85 -5.71 1.70 9.47
N GLY A 86 -4.89 2.25 8.59
CA GLY A 86 -4.91 3.69 8.24
C GLY A 86 -6.06 4.03 7.31
N PHE A 87 -6.25 3.25 6.24
CA PHE A 87 -7.35 3.40 5.30
C PHE A 87 -7.93 2.04 4.92
N THR A 88 -9.23 2.02 4.65
CA THR A 88 -9.96 0.88 4.08
C THR A 88 -10.64 1.32 2.80
N TRP A 89 -10.26 0.73 1.68
CA TRP A 89 -10.93 0.96 0.40
C TRP A 89 -12.06 -0.03 0.21
N ALA A 90 -13.30 0.44 0.31
CA ALA A 90 -14.48 -0.31 -0.09
C ALA A 90 -14.72 -0.08 -1.59
N LYS A 91 -14.55 -1.11 -2.38
CA LYS A 91 -14.65 -1.06 -3.84
C LYS A 91 -16.09 -1.01 -4.29
N THR A 92 -16.44 0.00 -5.10
CA THR A 92 -17.72 0.04 -5.80
C THR A 92 -17.60 -0.47 -7.22
N ASN A 93 -18.75 -0.75 -7.84
CA ASN A 93 -18.80 -1.08 -9.24
C ASN A 93 -18.45 0.14 -10.11
N ARG A 94 -17.99 -0.08 -11.34
CA ARG A 94 -17.62 1.01 -12.27
C ARG A 94 -18.81 1.60 -13.00
N THR A 95 -19.80 0.78 -13.26
CA THR A 95 -20.88 1.09 -14.21
C THR A 95 -22.29 1.09 -13.61
N ASN A 96 -22.44 0.58 -12.39
CA ASN A 96 -23.74 0.53 -11.71
C ASN A 96 -23.59 0.84 -10.23
N LEU A 97 -24.71 1.14 -9.58
CA LEU A 97 -24.75 1.36 -8.14
C LEU A 97 -24.43 0.06 -7.39
N GLY A 98 -23.78 0.19 -6.24
CA GLY A 98 -23.48 -0.89 -5.33
C GLY A 98 -21.99 -1.24 -5.23
N PHE A 99 -21.71 -2.14 -4.31
CA PHE A 99 -20.36 -2.57 -4.03
C PHE A 99 -19.89 -3.66 -4.99
N PHE A 100 -18.65 -3.58 -5.41
CA PHE A 100 -18.02 -4.64 -6.18
C PHE A 100 -17.84 -5.87 -5.30
N THR A 101 -18.18 -7.05 -5.83
CA THR A 101 -17.94 -8.33 -5.18
C THR A 101 -16.89 -9.11 -5.97
N GLY A 102 -15.73 -9.29 -5.40
CA GLY A 102 -14.63 -10.03 -6.01
C GLY A 102 -14.56 -11.50 -5.59
N LEU A 103 -13.50 -12.16 -6.03
CA LEU A 103 -13.10 -13.44 -5.48
C LEU A 103 -12.49 -13.22 -4.10
N GLY A 104 -12.65 -14.18 -3.20
CA GLY A 104 -12.08 -14.10 -1.87
C GLY A 104 -11.84 -15.48 -1.30
N TYR A 105 -11.22 -15.50 -0.14
CA TYR A 105 -10.96 -16.71 0.62
C TYR A 105 -12.14 -16.94 1.57
N TRP A 106 -12.87 -18.02 1.41
CA TRP A 106 -14.09 -18.34 2.14
C TRP A 106 -15.24 -17.36 1.88
N THR A 107 -15.02 -16.09 2.10
CA THR A 107 -15.99 -15.02 1.83
C THR A 107 -15.60 -14.23 0.59
N ARG A 108 -16.56 -13.50 -0.01
CA ARG A 108 -16.31 -12.67 -1.19
C ARG A 108 -15.62 -11.37 -0.78
N ALA A 109 -14.43 -11.13 -1.34
CA ALA A 109 -13.65 -9.93 -1.06
C ALA A 109 -14.23 -8.71 -1.76
N ASN A 110 -14.24 -7.60 -1.04
CA ASN A 110 -14.78 -6.33 -1.51
C ASN A 110 -13.86 -5.16 -1.13
N GLN A 111 -13.04 -5.31 -0.13
CA GLN A 111 -12.21 -4.25 0.42
C GLN A 111 -10.71 -4.55 0.28
N GLU A 112 -9.90 -3.50 0.44
CA GLU A 112 -8.47 -3.61 0.69
C GLU A 112 -8.04 -2.68 1.81
N MET A 113 -7.07 -3.10 2.60
CA MET A 113 -6.57 -2.34 3.75
C MET A 113 -5.22 -1.71 3.46
N CYS A 114 -5.07 -0.45 3.85
CA CYS A 114 -3.79 0.24 3.95
C CYS A 114 -3.41 0.32 5.43
N LEU A 115 -2.42 -0.45 5.82
CA LEU A 115 -1.95 -0.54 7.21
C LEU A 115 -1.14 0.70 7.58
N LEU A 116 -1.32 1.20 8.79
CA LEU A 116 -0.52 2.30 9.35
C LEU A 116 0.42 1.76 10.41
N ALA A 117 1.70 2.06 10.25
CA ALA A 117 2.76 1.75 11.18
C ALA A 117 3.64 2.98 11.45
N THR A 118 4.38 2.98 12.54
CA THR A 118 5.24 4.12 12.91
C THR A 118 6.63 3.67 13.30
N LYS A 119 7.62 4.53 13.00
CA LYS A 119 8.95 4.56 13.60
C LYS A 119 9.04 5.82 14.45
N GLY A 120 9.58 5.71 15.68
CA GLY A 120 9.63 6.85 16.60
C GLY A 120 8.24 7.33 17.05
N ARG A 121 8.09 8.66 17.12
CA ARG A 121 6.86 9.34 17.60
C ARG A 121 6.37 10.40 16.62
N PRO A 122 5.98 10.02 15.38
CA PRO A 122 5.45 10.98 14.41
C PRO A 122 4.15 11.60 14.94
N LYS A 123 3.89 12.85 14.56
CA LYS A 123 2.70 13.59 14.99
C LYS A 123 1.77 13.79 13.78
N ARG A 124 0.48 13.47 13.97
CA ARG A 124 -0.54 13.88 13.00
C ARG A 124 -0.85 15.37 13.12
N LYS A 125 -1.17 16.03 12.02
CA LYS A 125 -1.61 17.45 12.02
C LYS A 125 -3.13 17.60 11.97
N ALA A 126 -3.86 16.64 11.39
CA ALA A 126 -5.32 16.65 11.34
C ALA A 126 -5.92 15.44 12.09
N LYS A 127 -7.14 15.63 12.62
CA LYS A 127 -7.86 14.61 13.39
C LYS A 127 -9.13 14.11 12.67
N ASP A 128 -9.46 14.69 11.52
CA ASP A 128 -10.69 14.50 10.78
C ASP A 128 -10.49 13.80 9.43
N VAL A 129 -9.37 13.12 9.24
CA VAL A 129 -9.12 12.32 8.03
C VAL A 129 -9.88 11.00 8.15
N ALA A 130 -10.91 10.82 7.29
CA ALA A 130 -11.70 9.60 7.29
C ALA A 130 -10.90 8.39 6.84
N GLN A 131 -11.03 7.28 7.58
CA GLN A 131 -10.39 6.00 7.27
C GLN A 131 -11.02 5.32 6.05
N LEU A 132 -12.36 5.35 5.94
CA LEU A 132 -13.08 4.71 4.84
C LEU A 132 -12.95 5.52 3.55
N VAL A 133 -12.59 4.81 2.48
CA VAL A 133 -12.53 5.32 1.11
C VAL A 133 -13.48 4.48 0.26
N VAL A 134 -14.50 5.10 -0.32
CA VAL A 134 -15.50 4.44 -1.15
C VAL A 134 -15.33 4.94 -2.57
N GLU A 135 -14.67 4.14 -3.40
CA GLU A 135 -14.36 4.49 -4.78
C GLU A 135 -14.48 3.26 -5.71
N PRO A 136 -14.79 3.48 -7.00
CA PRO A 136 -14.85 2.40 -7.97
C PRO A 136 -13.51 1.65 -8.06
N ARG A 137 -13.61 0.33 -8.26
CA ARG A 137 -12.42 -0.48 -8.61
C ARG A 137 -11.79 0.06 -9.89
N GLN A 138 -10.47 0.11 -9.91
CA GLN A 138 -9.69 0.50 -11.08
C GLN A 138 -9.12 -0.72 -11.82
N GLU A 139 -8.65 -0.52 -13.06
CA GLU A 139 -7.98 -1.55 -13.82
C GLU A 139 -6.64 -1.92 -13.18
N HIS A 140 -6.24 -3.18 -13.36
CA HIS A 140 -4.97 -3.71 -12.88
C HIS A 140 -4.73 -3.46 -11.38
N SER A 141 -5.78 -3.56 -10.57
CA SER A 141 -5.71 -3.38 -9.10
C SER A 141 -5.08 -2.06 -8.66
N LYS A 142 -5.14 -1.00 -9.48
CA LYS A 142 -4.66 0.33 -9.08
C LYS A 142 -5.43 0.81 -7.85
N LYS A 143 -4.69 1.34 -6.88
CA LYS A 143 -5.24 1.86 -5.64
C LYS A 143 -5.87 3.24 -5.85
N PRO A 144 -6.83 3.63 -5.01
CA PRO A 144 -7.32 5.00 -4.99
C PRO A 144 -6.19 5.98 -4.62
N LEU A 145 -6.30 7.22 -5.11
CA LEU A 145 -5.31 8.25 -4.84
C LEU A 145 -5.46 8.80 -3.41
N LEU A 146 -4.67 8.32 -2.48
CA LEU A 146 -4.71 8.74 -1.07
C LEU A 146 -3.80 9.94 -0.76
N HIS A 147 -2.95 10.39 -1.68
CA HIS A 147 -1.92 11.40 -1.46
C HIS A 147 -2.44 12.64 -0.74
N LYS A 148 -3.57 13.23 -1.18
CA LYS A 148 -4.17 14.42 -0.54
C LYS A 148 -4.69 14.14 0.87
N LYS A 149 -5.22 12.95 1.13
CA LYS A 149 -5.62 12.53 2.48
C LYS A 149 -4.41 12.36 3.39
N ILE A 150 -3.31 11.81 2.87
CA ILE A 150 -2.05 11.65 3.58
C ILE A 150 -1.41 13.01 3.87
N GLU A 151 -1.36 13.92 2.89
CA GLU A 151 -0.88 15.29 3.07
C GLU A 151 -1.69 16.06 4.12
N LYS A 152 -3.00 15.81 4.20
CA LYS A 152 -3.85 16.37 5.27
C LYS A 152 -3.53 15.77 6.63
N LEU A 153 -3.20 14.48 6.69
CA LEU A 153 -2.96 13.75 7.94
C LEU A 153 -1.63 14.12 8.59
N VAL A 154 -0.56 14.23 7.81
CA VAL A 154 0.82 14.43 8.28
C VAL A 154 1.62 15.27 7.30
N ASP A 155 2.71 15.89 7.79
CA ASP A 155 3.66 16.63 6.96
C ASP A 155 4.75 15.70 6.40
N GLY A 156 5.22 16.03 5.18
CA GLY A 156 6.34 15.34 4.52
C GLY A 156 7.72 15.73 5.05
N PRO A 157 8.76 15.29 4.35
CA PRO A 157 8.77 14.80 2.96
C PRO A 157 8.15 13.42 2.79
N TYR A 158 7.60 13.19 1.58
CA TYR A 158 6.83 12.01 1.20
C TYR A 158 7.52 11.20 0.12
N ILE A 159 7.40 9.86 0.18
CA ILE A 159 7.74 8.97 -0.92
C ILE A 159 6.67 7.90 -1.10
N GLU A 160 6.38 7.56 -2.36
CA GLU A 160 5.64 6.36 -2.73
C GLU A 160 6.58 5.30 -3.28
N LEU A 161 6.60 4.14 -2.63
CA LEU A 161 7.34 2.95 -3.07
C LEU A 161 6.45 2.05 -3.92
N PHE A 162 7.05 1.41 -4.94
CA PHE A 162 6.36 0.60 -5.94
C PHE A 162 5.37 1.40 -6.77
N ALA A 163 5.68 2.68 -6.97
CA ALA A 163 4.84 3.62 -7.70
C ALA A 163 4.69 3.21 -9.18
N ARG A 164 3.48 3.39 -9.72
CA ARG A 164 3.15 3.15 -11.12
C ARG A 164 2.95 4.44 -11.91
N LYS A 165 2.96 5.58 -11.27
CA LYS A 165 2.82 6.92 -11.87
C LYS A 165 3.25 7.97 -10.85
N LYS A 166 3.46 9.20 -11.34
CA LYS A 166 3.86 10.37 -10.52
C LYS A 166 2.73 11.41 -10.48
N PRO A 167 1.64 11.18 -9.73
CA PRO A 167 0.45 12.03 -9.80
C PRO A 167 0.61 13.40 -9.11
N PHE A 168 1.57 13.55 -8.18
CA PHE A 168 1.74 14.76 -7.38
C PHE A 168 3.19 15.22 -7.31
N PRO A 169 3.44 16.55 -7.51
CA PRO A 169 4.81 17.08 -7.55
C PRO A 169 5.53 17.11 -6.20
N ASN A 170 4.78 17.02 -5.08
CA ASN A 170 5.35 17.06 -3.72
C ASN A 170 5.85 15.72 -3.22
N TRP A 171 5.74 14.67 -4.05
CA TRP A 171 6.10 13.31 -3.72
C TRP A 171 7.33 12.88 -4.51
N ASP A 172 8.22 12.19 -3.84
CA ASP A 172 9.22 11.36 -4.51
C ASP A 172 8.62 9.98 -4.81
N TYR A 173 9.13 9.30 -5.82
CA TYR A 173 8.59 8.03 -6.30
C TYR A 173 9.71 7.05 -6.60
N TRP A 174 9.49 5.80 -6.21
CA TRP A 174 10.35 4.68 -6.56
C TRP A 174 9.51 3.48 -6.99
N GLY A 175 9.82 2.91 -8.15
CA GLY A 175 9.09 1.78 -8.71
C GLY A 175 9.52 1.49 -10.15
N ASN A 176 9.03 0.38 -10.71
CA ASN A 176 9.43 -0.06 -12.06
C ASN A 176 8.71 0.70 -13.20
N GLU A 177 7.64 1.44 -12.90
CA GLU A 177 6.82 2.14 -13.89
C GLU A 177 6.95 3.70 -13.81
N VAL A 178 7.96 4.23 -13.09
CA VAL A 178 8.15 5.67 -12.84
C VAL A 178 9.53 6.19 -13.17
#